data_5d24be3292741303312c23089d617104
#
_entry.id   5d24be3292741303312c23089d617104
#
_cell.length_a   1.000
_cell.length_b   1.000
_cell.length_c   1.000
_cell.angle_alpha   90.00
_cell.angle_beta   90.00
_cell.angle_gamma   90.00
#
_symmetry.space_group_name_H-M   'P 1'
#
loop_
_entity.id
_entity.type
_entity.pdbx_description
1 polymer ?
#
loop_
_entity_poly.entity_id
_entity_poly.type
_entity_poly.pdbx_seq_one_letter_code
_entity_poly.pdbx_strand_id
1 'polypeptide(L)'
;MSAIETASAQTPWSATETQPWISEDWLSVVIGLVIFVLALAVLANVDLIGWVVTTSVWSNLGQALGTASKTYAGLGGVGALLATYAALLAVLSAAAVALNADVKKFALAFTAVFWIAYASWVVGSYANFAAVTPAELQKFGIGWSLRLTNEGGFIFALIAGLIIANVFPRFAETIKEAVRPELYIKIAIVILGGFFAVTAAGKLNLATSLLLRGAAAIVEAYLIY
;
A
#
# COMPACT_ATOMS: atom_id res chain seq x y z
N MET A 1 -54.44 9.23 36.40
CA MET A 1 -53.91 9.08 35.05
C MET A 1 -52.88 10.20 34.82
N SER A 2 -51.63 9.95 35.11
CA SER A 2 -50.58 10.95 34.99
C SER A 2 -49.74 10.57 33.74
N ALA A 3 -49.68 11.47 32.77
CA ALA A 3 -48.84 11.35 31.60
C ALA A 3 -47.38 11.46 32.01
N ILE A 4 -46.64 10.40 31.78
CA ILE A 4 -45.17 10.40 31.90
C ILE A 4 -44.64 10.96 30.58
N GLU A 5 -44.26 12.21 30.63
CA GLU A 5 -43.55 12.93 29.57
C GLU A 5 -42.11 12.45 29.58
N THR A 6 -41.79 11.54 28.70
CA THR A 6 -40.41 11.13 28.44
C THR A 6 -39.71 12.24 27.67
N ALA A 7 -39.09 13.15 28.40
CA ALA A 7 -38.13 14.09 27.84
C ALA A 7 -36.93 13.28 27.31
N SER A 8 -36.88 13.10 26.02
CA SER A 8 -35.66 12.65 25.32
C SER A 8 -34.60 13.72 25.52
N ALA A 9 -33.69 13.47 26.44
CA ALA A 9 -32.47 14.27 26.58
C ALA A 9 -31.67 14.18 25.28
N GLN A 10 -31.84 15.16 24.42
CA GLN A 10 -30.92 15.41 23.32
C GLN A 10 -29.61 15.84 23.96
N THR A 11 -28.63 14.94 23.96
CA THR A 11 -27.25 15.29 24.26
C THR A 11 -26.77 16.35 23.26
N PRO A 12 -26.32 17.51 23.76
CA PRO A 12 -25.81 18.54 22.85
C PRO A 12 -24.55 17.99 22.16
N TRP A 13 -24.59 17.87 20.86
CA TRP A 13 -23.43 17.68 19.99
C TRP A 13 -22.56 18.93 20.03
N SER A 14 -21.74 19.09 21.02
CA SER A 14 -20.72 20.12 21.07
C SER A 14 -19.34 19.50 21.33
N ALA A 15 -18.93 18.65 20.44
CA ALA A 15 -17.52 18.56 20.13
C ALA A 15 -17.34 19.25 18.77
N THR A 16 -16.73 20.40 18.77
CA THR A 16 -16.21 21.05 17.58
C THR A 16 -15.04 20.16 17.11
N GLU A 17 -15.36 19.01 16.54
CA GLU A 17 -14.40 18.27 15.75
C GLU A 17 -14.06 19.19 14.58
N THR A 18 -12.89 19.75 14.60
CA THR A 18 -12.32 20.46 13.45
C THR A 18 -12.33 19.46 12.31
N GLN A 19 -13.35 19.56 11.44
CA GLN A 19 -13.44 18.69 10.26
C GLN A 19 -12.15 18.88 9.45
N PRO A 20 -11.48 17.79 9.09
CA PRO A 20 -10.32 17.88 8.22
C PRO A 20 -10.76 18.57 6.91
N TRP A 21 -9.97 19.50 6.43
CA TRP A 21 -10.24 20.23 5.20
C TRP A 21 -10.14 19.38 3.92
N ILE A 22 -9.65 18.14 4.06
CA ILE A 22 -9.68 17.13 3.01
C ILE A 22 -10.19 15.80 3.59
N SER A 23 -11.06 15.10 2.87
CA SER A 23 -11.49 13.77 3.26
C SER A 23 -10.40 12.73 2.99
N GLU A 24 -10.44 11.62 3.72
CA GLU A 24 -9.52 10.48 3.51
C GLU A 24 -9.61 9.94 2.08
N ASP A 25 -10.80 9.98 1.47
CA ASP A 25 -11.03 9.56 0.09
C ASP A 25 -10.29 10.43 -0.92
N TRP A 26 -10.45 11.75 -0.83
CA TRP A 26 -9.75 12.69 -1.70
C TRP A 26 -8.24 12.62 -1.50
N LEU A 27 -7.81 12.47 -0.27
CA LEU A 27 -6.38 12.33 0.04
C LEU A 27 -5.78 11.08 -0.61
N SER A 28 -6.51 9.96 -0.56
CA SER A 28 -6.11 8.71 -1.22
C SER A 28 -5.96 8.88 -2.73
N VAL A 29 -6.92 9.55 -3.36
CA VAL A 29 -6.89 9.83 -4.81
C VAL A 29 -5.69 10.72 -5.15
N VAL A 30 -5.46 11.79 -4.40
CA VAL A 30 -4.33 12.70 -4.65
C VAL A 30 -2.99 11.98 -4.52
N ILE A 31 -2.79 11.21 -3.43
CA ILE A 31 -1.54 10.46 -3.23
C ILE A 31 -1.34 9.44 -4.34
N GLY A 32 -2.38 8.67 -4.67
CA GLY A 32 -2.33 7.66 -5.74
C GLY A 32 -2.01 8.28 -7.10
N LEU A 33 -2.63 9.41 -7.46
CA LEU A 33 -2.35 10.13 -8.70
C LEU A 33 -0.93 10.72 -8.73
N VAL A 34 -0.44 11.27 -7.63
CA VAL A 34 0.94 11.79 -7.56
C VAL A 34 1.93 10.66 -7.83
N ILE A 35 1.79 9.52 -7.15
CA ILE A 35 2.67 8.36 -7.37
C ILE A 35 2.55 7.88 -8.82
N PHE A 36 1.34 7.82 -9.37
CA PHE A 36 1.11 7.41 -10.75
C PHE A 36 1.77 8.36 -11.76
N VAL A 37 1.63 9.68 -11.58
CA VAL A 37 2.27 10.68 -12.45
C VAL A 37 3.80 10.58 -12.38
N LEU A 38 4.36 10.39 -11.17
CA LEU A 38 5.80 10.15 -11.01
C LEU A 38 6.25 8.87 -11.75
N ALA A 39 5.43 7.82 -11.74
CA ALA A 39 5.70 6.60 -12.49
C ALA A 39 5.68 6.83 -14.01
N LEU A 40 4.77 7.69 -14.50
CA LEU A 40 4.68 8.03 -15.92
C LEU A 40 5.90 8.80 -16.45
N ALA A 41 6.70 9.42 -15.60
CA ALA A 41 7.92 10.13 -16.02
C ALA A 41 8.90 9.21 -16.76
N VAL A 42 8.82 7.88 -16.54
CA VAL A 42 9.63 6.89 -17.28
C VAL A 42 9.35 6.92 -18.79
N LEU A 43 8.15 7.33 -19.22
CA LEU A 43 7.82 7.49 -20.65
C LEU A 43 8.60 8.63 -21.31
N ALA A 44 9.03 9.60 -20.50
CA ALA A 44 9.92 10.68 -20.92
C ALA A 44 11.41 10.35 -20.68
N ASN A 45 11.75 9.07 -20.44
CA ASN A 45 13.08 8.59 -20.07
C ASN A 45 13.61 9.17 -18.73
N VAL A 46 12.73 9.63 -17.85
CA VAL A 46 13.07 10.10 -16.51
C VAL A 46 12.53 9.10 -15.49
N ASP A 47 13.41 8.35 -14.86
CA ASP A 47 13.03 7.34 -13.88
C ASP A 47 13.05 7.95 -12.46
N LEU A 48 11.89 8.40 -11.99
CA LEU A 48 11.75 9.09 -10.70
C LEU A 48 11.50 8.14 -9.53
N ILE A 49 10.97 6.93 -9.76
CA ILE A 49 10.59 5.99 -8.71
C ILE A 49 11.24 4.62 -8.83
N GLY A 50 12.17 4.44 -9.77
CA GLY A 50 12.86 3.17 -9.97
C GLY A 50 13.76 2.72 -8.80
N TRP A 51 14.00 3.59 -7.83
CA TRP A 51 14.70 3.27 -6.58
C TRP A 51 13.85 2.50 -5.57
N VAL A 52 12.54 2.39 -5.79
CA VAL A 52 11.62 1.65 -4.90
C VAL A 52 12.05 0.20 -4.80
N VAL A 53 11.94 -0.35 -3.58
CA VAL A 53 12.30 -1.74 -3.32
C VAL A 53 11.37 -2.71 -4.03
N THR A 54 11.97 -3.76 -4.60
CA THR A 54 11.26 -4.94 -5.10
C THR A 54 11.72 -6.18 -4.35
N THR A 55 10.81 -7.13 -4.19
CA THR A 55 11.10 -8.43 -3.59
C THR A 55 10.92 -9.51 -4.63
N SER A 56 11.96 -10.30 -4.84
CA SER A 56 11.94 -11.46 -5.74
C SER A 56 11.76 -12.75 -4.95
N VAL A 57 11.33 -13.81 -5.62
CA VAL A 57 11.41 -15.17 -5.04
C VAL A 57 12.87 -15.49 -4.76
N TRP A 58 13.18 -15.98 -3.58
CA TRP A 58 14.55 -16.16 -3.10
C TRP A 58 14.77 -17.49 -2.38
N SER A 59 15.95 -18.05 -2.54
CA SER A 59 16.49 -19.13 -1.70
C SER A 59 17.64 -18.63 -0.82
N ASN A 60 18.25 -17.50 -1.20
CA ASN A 60 19.27 -16.79 -0.43
C ASN A 60 18.78 -15.38 -0.15
N LEU A 61 18.69 -15.02 1.13
CA LEU A 61 18.15 -13.72 1.58
C LEU A 61 18.88 -12.51 0.96
N GLY A 62 20.16 -12.64 0.66
CA GLY A 62 20.94 -11.58 -0.01
C GLY A 62 20.44 -11.23 -1.42
N GLN A 63 19.63 -12.09 -2.04
CA GLN A 63 19.05 -11.89 -3.37
C GLN A 63 17.55 -11.56 -3.33
N ALA A 64 16.97 -11.51 -2.13
CA ALA A 64 15.53 -11.25 -1.95
C ALA A 64 15.12 -9.84 -2.37
N LEU A 65 16.00 -8.88 -2.15
CA LEU A 65 15.71 -7.46 -2.29
C LEU A 65 16.47 -6.85 -3.46
N GLY A 66 15.80 -6.01 -4.23
CA GLY A 66 16.38 -5.25 -5.32
C GLY A 66 15.71 -3.90 -5.50
N THR A 67 16.13 -3.15 -6.51
CA THR A 67 15.49 -1.93 -6.97
C THR A 67 14.53 -2.23 -8.12
N ALA A 68 13.48 -1.44 -8.29
CA ALA A 68 12.53 -1.59 -9.39
C ALA A 68 13.21 -1.36 -10.76
N SER A 69 14.20 -0.47 -10.82
CA SER A 69 14.97 -0.19 -12.03
C SER A 69 16.45 -0.48 -11.84
N LYS A 70 17.08 -0.97 -12.91
CA LYS A 70 18.52 -1.19 -12.97
C LYS A 70 19.34 0.10 -12.83
N THR A 71 18.77 1.24 -13.18
CA THR A 71 19.39 2.57 -13.03
C THR A 71 19.83 2.81 -11.57
N TYR A 72 19.08 2.29 -10.62
CA TYR A 72 19.33 2.45 -9.19
C TYR A 72 19.99 1.20 -8.54
N ALA A 73 20.51 0.27 -9.33
CA ALA A 73 21.12 -0.97 -8.79
C ALA A 73 22.25 -0.70 -7.78
N GLY A 74 22.96 0.43 -7.91
CA GLY A 74 23.99 0.85 -6.96
C GLY A 74 23.48 1.14 -5.54
N LEU A 75 22.19 1.38 -5.36
CA LEU A 75 21.59 1.59 -4.03
C LEU A 75 21.52 0.29 -3.22
N GLY A 76 21.50 -0.85 -3.90
CA GLY A 76 21.32 -2.17 -3.31
C GLY A 76 19.90 -2.38 -2.76
N GLY A 77 19.56 -3.62 -2.45
CA GLY A 77 18.21 -3.96 -1.98
C GLY A 77 17.86 -3.37 -0.62
N VAL A 78 18.80 -3.34 0.32
CA VAL A 78 18.59 -2.76 1.66
C VAL A 78 18.46 -1.23 1.58
N GLY A 79 19.30 -0.57 0.76
CA GLY A 79 19.19 0.86 0.53
C GLY A 79 17.84 1.25 -0.10
N ALA A 80 17.38 0.47 -1.10
CA ALA A 80 16.07 0.64 -1.71
C ALA A 80 14.93 0.48 -0.67
N LEU A 81 15.03 -0.51 0.22
CA LEU A 81 14.05 -0.73 1.28
C LEU A 81 13.97 0.46 2.24
N LEU A 82 15.12 0.93 2.71
CA LEU A 82 15.16 2.09 3.62
C LEU A 82 14.65 3.36 2.94
N ALA A 83 15.01 3.59 1.68
CA ALA A 83 14.51 4.73 0.91
C ALA A 83 12.99 4.65 0.71
N THR A 84 12.47 3.47 0.36
CA THR A 84 11.02 3.23 0.22
C THR A 84 10.28 3.48 1.53
N TYR A 85 10.80 2.93 2.64
CA TYR A 85 10.25 3.17 3.97
C TYR A 85 10.22 4.66 4.31
N ALA A 86 11.34 5.37 4.12
CA ALA A 86 11.43 6.79 4.45
C ALA A 86 10.47 7.64 3.59
N ALA A 87 10.36 7.35 2.31
CA ALA A 87 9.44 8.05 1.41
C ALA A 87 7.97 7.81 1.79
N LEU A 88 7.58 6.56 2.05
CA LEU A 88 6.22 6.24 2.50
C LEU A 88 5.91 6.87 3.86
N LEU A 89 6.86 6.82 4.81
CA LEU A 89 6.70 7.47 6.10
C LEU A 89 6.48 8.98 5.95
N ALA A 90 7.25 9.65 5.08
CA ALA A 90 7.12 11.08 4.83
C ALA A 90 5.76 11.42 4.20
N VAL A 91 5.37 10.74 3.13
CA VAL A 91 4.10 10.97 2.41
C VAL A 91 2.90 10.72 3.33
N LEU A 92 2.89 9.58 4.03
CA LEU A 92 1.76 9.22 4.89
C LEU A 92 1.73 10.03 6.20
N SER A 93 2.88 10.50 6.70
CA SER A 93 2.90 11.47 7.81
C SER A 93 2.35 12.82 7.38
N ALA A 94 2.65 13.28 6.17
CA ALA A 94 2.02 14.48 5.59
C ALA A 94 0.51 14.29 5.44
N ALA A 95 0.06 13.10 5.02
CA ALA A 95 -1.35 12.74 4.99
C ALA A 95 -2.00 12.78 6.38
N ALA A 96 -1.32 12.28 7.42
CA ALA A 96 -1.80 12.33 8.79
C ALA A 96 -1.96 13.78 9.30
N VAL A 97 -1.06 14.70 8.91
CA VAL A 97 -1.22 16.15 9.19
C VAL A 97 -2.50 16.68 8.54
N ALA A 98 -2.73 16.37 7.26
CA ALA A 98 -3.90 16.84 6.53
C ALA A 98 -5.22 16.32 7.13
N LEU A 99 -5.19 15.15 7.77
CA LEU A 99 -6.32 14.52 8.46
C LEU A 99 -6.44 14.93 9.94
N ASN A 100 -5.61 15.88 10.42
CA ASN A 100 -5.54 16.29 11.83
C ASN A 100 -5.24 15.13 12.81
N ALA A 101 -4.56 14.08 12.36
CA ALA A 101 -4.15 12.97 13.19
C ALA A 101 -2.85 13.29 13.97
N ASP A 102 -2.61 12.56 15.08
CA ASP A 102 -1.35 12.67 15.83
C ASP A 102 -0.20 12.06 15.02
N VAL A 103 0.57 12.91 14.36
CA VAL A 103 1.67 12.51 13.46
C VAL A 103 2.71 11.65 14.16
N LYS A 104 3.01 11.92 15.45
CA LYS A 104 4.03 11.15 16.20
C LYS A 104 3.53 9.74 16.46
N LYS A 105 2.29 9.60 16.91
CA LYS A 105 1.68 8.28 17.13
C LYS A 105 1.54 7.54 15.81
N PHE A 106 1.08 8.23 14.76
CA PHE A 106 0.97 7.66 13.43
C PHE A 106 2.32 7.15 12.91
N ALA A 107 3.39 7.95 12.97
CA ALA A 107 4.71 7.58 12.47
C ALA A 107 5.29 6.36 13.20
N LEU A 108 5.14 6.29 14.53
CA LEU A 108 5.58 5.13 15.31
C LEU A 108 4.76 3.88 14.97
N ALA A 109 3.45 4.01 14.89
CA ALA A 109 2.55 2.93 14.53
C ALA A 109 2.81 2.44 13.09
N PHE A 110 2.96 3.38 12.13
CA PHE A 110 3.29 3.05 10.74
C PHE A 110 4.62 2.31 10.62
N THR A 111 5.64 2.76 11.36
CA THR A 111 6.94 2.06 11.40
C THR A 111 6.76 0.60 11.77
N ALA A 112 6.03 0.31 12.84
CA ALA A 112 5.77 -1.05 13.28
C ALA A 112 4.99 -1.86 12.23
N VAL A 113 3.90 -1.29 11.69
CA VAL A 113 3.07 -1.95 10.67
C VAL A 113 3.88 -2.22 9.40
N PHE A 114 4.65 -1.23 8.93
CA PHE A 114 5.48 -1.38 7.73
C PHE A 114 6.47 -2.53 7.86
N TRP A 115 7.23 -2.58 8.95
CA TRP A 115 8.25 -3.63 9.13
C TRP A 115 7.64 -5.01 9.31
N ILE A 116 6.51 -5.14 10.01
CA ILE A 116 5.80 -6.42 10.16
C ILE A 116 5.26 -6.89 8.80
N ALA A 117 4.59 -6.00 8.07
CA ALA A 117 4.04 -6.31 6.76
C ALA A 117 5.14 -6.67 5.75
N TYR A 118 6.22 -5.90 5.73
CA TYR A 118 7.32 -6.14 4.80
C TYR A 118 8.09 -7.42 5.14
N ALA A 119 8.33 -7.71 6.42
CA ALA A 119 8.92 -8.98 6.85
C ALA A 119 8.06 -10.17 6.44
N SER A 120 6.73 -10.07 6.61
CA SER A 120 5.79 -11.09 6.17
C SER A 120 5.84 -11.31 4.66
N TRP A 121 5.96 -10.23 3.88
CA TRP A 121 6.12 -10.28 2.43
C TRP A 121 7.43 -10.98 2.02
N VAL A 122 8.53 -10.64 2.66
CA VAL A 122 9.84 -11.29 2.39
C VAL A 122 9.79 -12.77 2.73
N VAL A 123 9.21 -13.14 3.88
CA VAL A 123 9.03 -14.55 4.26
C VAL A 123 8.16 -15.30 3.25
N GLY A 124 7.04 -14.71 2.84
CA GLY A 124 6.15 -15.29 1.82
C GLY A 124 6.79 -15.48 0.45
N SER A 125 7.82 -14.68 0.14
CA SER A 125 8.59 -14.77 -1.11
C SER A 125 9.70 -15.83 -1.06
N TYR A 126 9.87 -16.57 0.03
CA TYR A 126 10.81 -17.68 0.11
C TYR A 126 10.45 -18.79 -0.89
N ALA A 127 11.44 -19.33 -1.58
CA ALA A 127 11.24 -20.23 -2.73
C ALA A 127 10.33 -21.43 -2.43
N ASN A 128 10.43 -22.05 -1.25
CA ASN A 128 9.55 -23.15 -0.87
C ASN A 128 8.08 -22.75 -0.68
N PHE A 129 7.79 -21.47 -0.53
CA PHE A 129 6.42 -20.98 -0.47
C PHE A 129 5.96 -20.43 -1.83
N ALA A 130 6.83 -19.69 -2.53
CA ALA A 130 6.45 -18.87 -3.67
C ALA A 130 6.72 -19.50 -5.05
N ALA A 131 7.68 -20.41 -5.20
CA ALA A 131 7.99 -21.02 -6.49
C ALA A 131 6.82 -21.86 -7.02
N VAL A 132 6.41 -21.60 -8.26
CA VAL A 132 5.22 -22.22 -8.87
C VAL A 132 5.57 -23.24 -9.92
N THR A 133 6.58 -22.94 -10.75
CA THR A 133 6.93 -23.75 -11.92
C THR A 133 8.07 -24.74 -11.64
N PRO A 134 8.12 -25.89 -12.37
CA PRO A 134 9.23 -26.82 -12.27
C PRO A 134 10.58 -26.17 -12.58
N ALA A 135 10.62 -25.19 -13.49
CA ALA A 135 11.83 -24.44 -13.82
C ALA A 135 12.32 -23.59 -12.64
N GLU A 136 11.42 -22.99 -11.87
CA GLU A 136 11.78 -22.27 -10.64
C GLU A 136 12.28 -23.22 -9.55
N LEU A 137 11.67 -24.39 -9.37
CA LEU A 137 12.14 -25.39 -8.44
C LEU A 137 13.59 -25.80 -8.75
N GLN A 138 13.89 -26.06 -10.02
CA GLN A 138 15.25 -26.36 -10.48
C GLN A 138 16.21 -25.19 -10.28
N LYS A 139 15.78 -23.95 -10.62
CA LYS A 139 16.57 -22.73 -10.43
C LYS A 139 17.00 -22.52 -8.99
N PHE A 140 16.12 -22.80 -8.04
CA PHE A 140 16.39 -22.63 -6.61
C PHE A 140 16.93 -23.90 -5.92
N GLY A 141 17.07 -25.00 -6.66
CA GLY A 141 17.58 -26.28 -6.13
C GLY A 141 16.68 -26.91 -5.09
N ILE A 142 15.35 -26.69 -5.15
CA ILE A 142 14.36 -27.19 -4.18
C ILE A 142 13.50 -28.31 -4.79
N GLY A 143 13.21 -29.31 -3.97
CA GLY A 143 12.40 -30.48 -4.40
C GLY A 143 10.89 -30.28 -4.27
N TRP A 144 10.44 -29.26 -3.55
CA TRP A 144 9.01 -28.99 -3.30
C TRP A 144 8.74 -27.51 -3.03
N SER A 145 7.50 -27.07 -3.31
CA SER A 145 7.01 -25.74 -2.95
C SER A 145 5.51 -25.81 -2.71
N LEU A 146 5.00 -24.90 -1.86
CA LEU A 146 3.57 -24.71 -1.63
C LEU A 146 2.84 -24.02 -2.80
N ARG A 147 3.59 -23.44 -3.73
CA ARG A 147 3.07 -22.75 -4.93
C ARG A 147 2.09 -21.61 -4.62
N LEU A 148 2.34 -20.89 -3.52
CA LEU A 148 1.48 -19.78 -3.10
C LEU A 148 1.72 -18.49 -3.88
N THR A 149 2.69 -18.48 -4.80
CA THR A 149 3.21 -17.25 -5.42
C THR A 149 3.72 -16.26 -4.36
N ASN A 150 4.02 -15.01 -4.75
CA ASN A 150 4.36 -13.96 -3.77
C ASN A 150 3.19 -13.62 -2.83
N GLU A 151 1.98 -14.09 -3.13
CA GLU A 151 0.78 -13.89 -2.32
C GLU A 151 0.84 -14.62 -0.97
N GLY A 152 1.74 -15.59 -0.82
CA GLY A 152 2.06 -16.19 0.48
C GLY A 152 2.37 -15.15 1.56
N GLY A 153 2.91 -13.98 1.19
CA GLY A 153 3.16 -12.87 2.10
C GLY A 153 1.90 -12.38 2.83
N PHE A 154 0.73 -12.39 2.18
CA PHE A 154 -0.54 -12.01 2.81
C PHE A 154 -0.97 -12.99 3.90
N ILE A 155 -0.69 -14.29 3.69
CA ILE A 155 -0.99 -15.33 4.70
C ILE A 155 -0.12 -15.12 5.94
N PHE A 156 1.18 -14.85 5.76
CA PHE A 156 2.09 -14.56 6.87
C PHE A 156 1.72 -13.25 7.58
N ALA A 157 1.31 -12.22 6.84
CA ALA A 157 0.84 -10.97 7.42
C ALA A 157 -0.45 -11.16 8.23
N LEU A 158 -1.39 -11.99 7.75
CA LEU A 158 -2.61 -12.35 8.47
C LEU A 158 -2.28 -13.08 9.78
N ILE A 159 -1.41 -14.07 9.73
CA ILE A 159 -0.96 -14.82 10.93
C ILE A 159 -0.30 -13.87 11.94
N ALA A 160 0.60 -12.99 11.46
CA ALA A 160 1.25 -12.00 12.32
C ALA A 160 0.22 -11.05 12.97
N GLY A 161 -0.76 -10.56 12.20
CA GLY A 161 -1.84 -9.73 12.72
C GLY A 161 -2.70 -10.45 13.76
N LEU A 162 -3.05 -11.73 13.55
CA LEU A 162 -3.78 -12.53 14.51
C LEU A 162 -2.99 -12.76 15.81
N ILE A 163 -1.69 -13.04 15.70
CA ILE A 163 -0.82 -13.19 16.88
C ILE A 163 -0.77 -11.87 17.65
N ILE A 164 -0.55 -10.75 16.98
CA ILE A 164 -0.49 -9.43 17.61
C ILE A 164 -1.80 -9.09 18.32
N ALA A 165 -2.92 -9.30 17.65
CA ALA A 165 -4.24 -8.97 18.21
C ALA A 165 -4.59 -9.80 19.45
N ASN A 166 -4.19 -11.08 19.49
CA ASN A 166 -4.59 -12.00 20.56
C ASN A 166 -3.55 -12.12 21.67
N VAL A 167 -2.26 -12.06 21.33
CA VAL A 167 -1.17 -12.29 22.31
C VAL A 167 -0.63 -10.96 22.84
N PHE A 168 -0.65 -9.89 22.03
CA PHE A 168 -0.09 -8.58 22.37
C PHE A 168 -1.12 -7.44 22.27
N PRO A 169 -2.26 -7.48 22.99
CA PRO A 169 -3.35 -6.52 22.82
C PRO A 169 -2.92 -5.05 23.08
N ARG A 170 -1.98 -4.83 24.02
CA ARG A 170 -1.43 -3.47 24.26
C ARG A 170 -0.65 -2.94 23.06
N PHE A 171 0.10 -3.79 22.38
CA PHE A 171 0.81 -3.41 21.16
C PHE A 171 -0.16 -3.18 20.01
N ALA A 172 -1.20 -4.03 19.87
CA ALA A 172 -2.26 -3.85 18.89
C ALA A 172 -2.93 -2.46 19.02
N GLU A 173 -3.25 -2.02 20.25
CA GLU A 173 -3.78 -0.68 20.47
C GLU A 173 -2.78 0.44 20.09
N THR A 174 -1.49 0.24 20.31
CA THR A 174 -0.46 1.23 19.95
C THR A 174 -0.36 1.43 18.45
N ILE A 175 -0.50 0.36 17.64
CA ILE A 175 -0.38 0.43 16.19
C ILE A 175 -1.70 0.82 15.49
N LYS A 176 -2.80 0.88 16.20
CA LYS A 176 -4.15 1.13 15.67
C LYS A 176 -4.24 2.44 14.85
N GLU A 177 -3.50 3.46 15.24
CA GLU A 177 -3.49 4.76 14.56
C GLU A 177 -3.04 4.66 13.09
N ALA A 178 -2.16 3.70 12.77
CA ALA A 178 -1.68 3.47 11.41
C ALA A 178 -2.43 2.32 10.69
N VAL A 179 -3.34 1.61 11.36
CA VAL A 179 -4.15 0.56 10.72
C VAL A 179 -5.35 1.22 10.02
N ARG A 180 -5.08 1.78 8.84
CA ARG A 180 -6.06 2.46 7.98
C ARG A 180 -6.19 1.73 6.64
N PRO A 181 -6.80 0.54 6.63
CA PRO A 181 -6.83 -0.31 5.42
C PRO A 181 -7.51 0.39 4.25
N GLU A 182 -8.57 1.17 4.49
CA GLU A 182 -9.28 1.89 3.44
C GLU A 182 -8.39 2.91 2.72
N LEU A 183 -7.60 3.71 3.45
CA LEU A 183 -6.64 4.66 2.87
C LEU A 183 -5.65 3.94 1.95
N TYR A 184 -5.03 2.87 2.44
CA TYR A 184 -4.00 2.14 1.69
C TYR A 184 -4.56 1.43 0.46
N ILE A 185 -5.74 0.80 0.60
CA ILE A 185 -6.42 0.12 -0.51
C ILE A 185 -6.82 1.13 -1.59
N LYS A 186 -7.38 2.28 -1.23
CA LYS A 186 -7.78 3.32 -2.17
C LYS A 186 -6.58 3.88 -2.94
N ILE A 187 -5.46 4.14 -2.27
CA ILE A 187 -4.20 4.55 -2.93
C ILE A 187 -3.77 3.48 -3.93
N ALA A 188 -3.76 2.21 -3.51
CA ALA A 188 -3.34 1.10 -4.37
C ALA A 188 -4.25 0.94 -5.59
N ILE A 189 -5.57 1.08 -5.43
CA ILE A 189 -6.55 1.00 -6.52
C ILE A 189 -6.33 2.11 -7.54
N VAL A 190 -6.06 3.34 -7.11
CA VAL A 190 -5.78 4.46 -8.02
C VAL A 190 -4.52 4.19 -8.85
N ILE A 191 -3.44 3.71 -8.22
CA ILE A 191 -2.20 3.35 -8.92
C ILE A 191 -2.45 2.21 -9.90
N LEU A 192 -3.16 1.17 -9.48
CA LEU A 192 -3.47 0.00 -10.30
C LEU A 192 -4.36 0.35 -11.49
N GLY A 193 -5.37 1.18 -11.28
CA GLY A 193 -6.24 1.69 -12.33
C GLY A 193 -5.46 2.46 -13.39
N GLY A 194 -4.55 3.34 -12.96
CA GLY A 194 -3.63 4.05 -13.85
C GLY A 194 -2.73 3.08 -14.64
N PHE A 195 -2.15 2.09 -13.99
CA PHE A 195 -1.32 1.06 -14.64
C PHE A 195 -2.09 0.30 -15.72
N PHE A 196 -3.32 -0.13 -15.44
CA PHE A 196 -4.16 -0.80 -16.43
C PHE A 196 -4.51 0.11 -17.60
N ALA A 197 -4.82 1.38 -17.34
CA ALA A 197 -5.12 2.35 -18.39
C ALA A 197 -3.95 2.53 -19.35
N VAL A 198 -2.72 2.72 -18.84
CA VAL A 198 -1.51 2.85 -19.66
C VAL A 198 -1.21 1.56 -20.43
N THR A 199 -1.33 0.41 -19.79
CA THR A 199 -1.07 -0.90 -20.42
C THR A 199 -2.08 -1.16 -21.56
N ALA A 200 -3.35 -0.87 -21.34
CA ALA A 200 -4.39 -0.99 -22.36
C ALA A 200 -4.14 -0.03 -23.54
N ALA A 201 -3.76 1.23 -23.25
CA ALA A 201 -3.44 2.20 -24.28
C ALA A 201 -2.24 1.79 -25.12
N GLY A 202 -1.17 1.27 -24.50
CA GLY A 202 0.01 0.76 -25.21
C GLY A 202 -0.30 -0.42 -26.15
N LYS A 203 -1.18 -1.33 -25.72
CA LYS A 203 -1.60 -2.48 -26.55
C LYS A 203 -2.49 -2.08 -27.73
N LEU A 204 -3.21 -0.98 -27.63
CA LEU A 204 -4.16 -0.54 -28.67
C LEU A 204 -3.55 0.44 -29.68
N ASN A 205 -2.24 0.75 -29.57
CA ASN A 205 -1.53 1.71 -30.43
C ASN A 205 -2.24 3.09 -30.53
N LEU A 206 -2.88 3.51 -29.45
CA LEU A 206 -3.83 4.63 -29.42
C LEU A 206 -3.32 5.74 -28.49
N ALA A 207 -2.36 6.55 -28.99
CA ALA A 207 -2.01 7.80 -28.33
C ALA A 207 -3.24 8.74 -28.14
N THR A 208 -4.24 8.62 -28.99
CA THR A 208 -5.50 9.40 -28.95
C THR A 208 -6.54 8.85 -27.97
N SER A 209 -6.52 7.56 -27.63
CA SER A 209 -7.53 6.97 -26.75
C SER A 209 -7.21 7.11 -25.25
N LEU A 210 -5.99 7.52 -24.91
CA LEU A 210 -5.57 7.71 -23.51
C LEU A 210 -6.39 8.82 -22.84
N LEU A 211 -6.63 9.92 -23.56
CA LEU A 211 -7.47 11.02 -23.09
C LEU A 211 -8.95 10.63 -23.03
N LEU A 212 -9.44 9.89 -24.01
CA LEU A 212 -10.86 9.51 -24.08
C LEU A 212 -11.22 8.43 -23.06
N ARG A 213 -10.36 7.41 -22.86
CA ARG A 213 -10.60 6.33 -21.92
C ARG A 213 -10.22 6.67 -20.49
N GLY A 214 -9.20 7.50 -20.28
CA GLY A 214 -8.91 8.05 -18.95
C GLY A 214 -10.05 8.91 -18.43
N ALA A 215 -10.63 9.75 -19.31
CA ALA A 215 -11.82 10.53 -18.98
C ALA A 215 -13.05 9.63 -18.74
N ALA A 216 -13.24 8.58 -19.54
CA ALA A 216 -14.34 7.61 -19.35
C ALA A 216 -14.21 6.85 -18.03
N ALA A 217 -13.01 6.40 -17.65
CA ALA A 217 -12.78 5.70 -16.38
C ALA A 217 -13.02 6.61 -15.16
N ILE A 218 -12.66 7.91 -15.27
CA ILE A 218 -12.97 8.90 -14.24
C ILE A 218 -14.48 9.14 -14.14
N VAL A 219 -15.17 9.22 -15.27
CA VAL A 219 -16.63 9.38 -15.33
C VAL A 219 -17.34 8.13 -14.80
N GLU A 220 -16.90 6.92 -15.15
CA GLU A 220 -17.43 5.69 -14.58
C GLU A 220 -17.21 5.60 -13.07
N ALA A 221 -16.02 5.94 -12.58
CA ALA A 221 -15.77 5.99 -11.15
C ALA A 221 -16.66 7.00 -10.43
N TYR A 222 -16.99 8.12 -11.09
CA TYR A 222 -17.89 9.15 -10.53
C TYR A 222 -19.39 8.77 -10.61
N LEU A 223 -19.77 7.89 -11.54
CA LEU A 223 -21.17 7.42 -11.69
C LEU A 223 -21.50 6.21 -10.79
N ILE A 224 -20.51 5.52 -10.26
CA ILE A 224 -20.67 4.38 -9.36
C ILE A 224 -20.73 4.84 -7.87
N TYR A 225 -20.44 6.11 -7.59
CA TYR A 225 -20.59 6.77 -6.29
C TYR A 225 -21.81 7.69 -6.28
#